data_cd3226b9f0688d088f8b01529f0a20ed
#
_entry.id   cd3226b9f0688d088f8b01529f0a20ed
#
_cell.length_a   1.000
_cell.length_b   1.000
_cell.length_c   1.000
_cell.angle_alpha   90.00
_cell.angle_beta   90.00
_cell.angle_gamma   90.00
#
_symmetry.space_group_name_H-M   'P 1'
#
loop_
_entity.id
_entity.type
_entity.pdbx_description
1 polymer ?
#
loop_
_entity_poly.entity_id
_entity_poly.type
_entity_poly.pdbx_seq_one_letter_code
_entity_poly.pdbx_strand_id
1 'polypeptide(L)'
;MTDERGSGSILGVAIIAAVMLVSLALIPLYGVLLCKRQAAGAADLAALAAADVAVGAAPGFPCRTASSIARANGATLRQCRLEGVIVTVRVSASVLGFTVPGIATAGPPGALPK
;
A
#
# COMPACT_ATOMS: atom_id res chain seq x y z
N MET A 1 20.90 49.69 15.84
CA MET A 1 21.56 48.50 15.31
C MET A 1 21.28 47.25 16.11
N THR A 2 20.87 47.40 17.34
CA THR A 2 20.37 46.28 18.16
C THR A 2 19.17 45.59 17.51
N ASP A 3 18.34 46.34 16.77
CA ASP A 3 17.15 45.80 16.14
C ASP A 3 17.46 44.79 15.02
N GLU A 4 18.58 44.95 14.33
CA GLU A 4 18.99 44.03 13.28
C GLU A 4 19.40 42.67 13.82
N ARG A 5 20.01 42.62 15.02
CA ARG A 5 20.37 41.37 15.67
C ARG A 5 19.14 40.63 16.16
N GLY A 6 18.23 41.35 16.78
CA GLY A 6 16.95 40.76 17.21
C GLY A 6 16.11 40.25 16.05
N SER A 7 16.11 41.01 14.95
CA SER A 7 15.38 40.64 13.74
C SER A 7 15.97 39.39 13.10
N GLY A 8 17.30 39.25 13.05
CA GLY A 8 17.96 38.06 12.50
C GLY A 8 17.67 36.81 13.32
N SER A 9 17.68 36.94 14.66
CA SER A 9 17.41 35.84 15.56
C SER A 9 15.95 35.37 15.44
N ILE A 10 15.02 36.32 15.38
CA ILE A 10 13.59 36.02 15.22
C ILE A 10 13.36 35.34 13.88
N LEU A 11 13.97 35.83 12.82
CA LEU A 11 13.86 35.24 11.49
C LEU A 11 14.41 33.81 11.48
N GLY A 12 15.57 33.58 12.13
CA GLY A 12 16.14 32.24 12.26
C GLY A 12 15.22 31.27 12.97
N VAL A 13 14.64 31.69 14.09
CA VAL A 13 13.69 30.87 14.84
C VAL A 13 12.44 30.59 13.99
N ALA A 14 11.95 31.61 13.27
CA ALA A 14 10.77 31.46 12.42
C ALA A 14 11.00 30.45 11.30
N ILE A 15 12.17 30.46 10.69
CA ILE A 15 12.54 29.51 9.63
C ILE A 15 12.60 28.07 10.20
N ILE A 16 13.25 27.91 11.34
CA ILE A 16 13.34 26.60 11.99
C ILE A 16 11.94 26.07 12.34
N ALA A 17 11.10 26.92 12.92
CA ALA A 17 9.74 26.54 13.28
C ALA A 17 8.94 26.15 12.03
N ALA A 18 9.07 26.89 10.94
CA ALA A 18 8.38 26.59 9.69
C ALA A 18 8.82 25.24 9.12
N VAL A 19 10.13 24.96 9.12
CA VAL A 19 10.67 23.69 8.63
C VAL A 19 10.15 22.52 9.49
N MET A 20 10.12 22.70 10.81
CA MET A 20 9.60 21.67 11.71
C MET A 20 8.14 21.40 11.48
N LEU A 21 7.32 22.42 11.30
CA LEU A 21 5.90 22.27 11.04
C LEU A 21 5.62 21.55 9.73
N VAL A 22 6.35 21.91 8.67
CA VAL A 22 6.23 21.26 7.38
C VAL A 22 6.63 19.80 7.48
N SER A 23 7.74 19.51 8.16
CA SER A 23 8.22 18.14 8.36
C SER A 23 7.18 17.30 9.10
N LEU A 24 6.61 17.82 10.18
CA LEU A 24 5.58 17.11 10.93
C LEU A 24 4.34 16.83 10.12
N ALA A 25 3.98 17.74 9.22
CA ALA A 25 2.84 17.56 8.33
C ALA A 25 3.11 16.49 7.26
N LEU A 26 4.36 16.35 6.80
CA LEU A 26 4.73 15.39 5.75
C LEU A 26 4.85 13.96 6.26
N ILE A 27 5.17 13.75 7.52
CA ILE A 27 5.33 12.40 8.08
C ILE A 27 4.08 11.54 7.91
N PRO A 28 2.88 11.97 8.34
CA PRO A 28 1.68 11.14 8.16
C PRO A 28 1.32 10.95 6.69
N LEU A 29 1.55 11.95 5.85
CA LEU A 29 1.31 11.83 4.41
C LEU A 29 2.20 10.74 3.80
N TYR A 30 3.47 10.71 4.17
CA TYR A 30 4.42 9.68 3.73
C TYR A 30 3.97 8.29 4.20
N GLY A 31 3.48 8.18 5.43
CA GLY A 31 2.96 6.94 5.97
C GLY A 31 1.77 6.39 5.18
N VAL A 32 0.84 7.27 4.77
CA VAL A 32 -0.29 6.87 3.94
C VAL A 32 0.16 6.38 2.57
N LEU A 33 1.13 7.08 1.94
CA LEU A 33 1.67 6.67 0.65
C LEU A 33 2.38 5.32 0.72
N LEU A 34 3.14 5.06 1.79
CA LEU A 34 3.78 3.77 2.00
C LEU A 34 2.74 2.66 2.18
N CYS A 35 1.70 2.93 2.95
CA CYS A 35 0.62 1.97 3.16
C CYS A 35 -0.09 1.63 1.84
N LYS A 36 -0.30 2.64 1.00
CA LYS A 36 -0.90 2.44 -0.32
C LYS A 36 -0.04 1.53 -1.19
N ARG A 37 1.28 1.74 -1.19
CA ARG A 37 2.22 0.89 -1.93
C ARG A 37 2.25 -0.53 -1.35
N GLN A 38 2.21 -0.65 -0.04
CA GLN A 38 2.17 -1.95 0.63
C GLN A 38 0.91 -2.72 0.27
N ALA A 39 -0.24 -2.05 0.27
CA ALA A 39 -1.51 -2.68 -0.10
C ALA A 39 -1.50 -3.14 -1.56
N ALA A 40 -0.98 -2.32 -2.47
CA ALA A 40 -0.86 -2.69 -3.88
C ALA A 40 0.07 -3.89 -4.07
N GLY A 41 1.23 -3.88 -3.41
CA GLY A 41 2.19 -4.99 -3.47
C GLY A 41 1.62 -6.27 -2.89
N ALA A 42 0.92 -6.19 -1.77
CA ALA A 42 0.27 -7.33 -1.16
C ALA A 42 -0.80 -7.92 -2.09
N ALA A 43 -1.57 -7.06 -2.77
CA ALA A 43 -2.57 -7.50 -3.72
C ALA A 43 -1.93 -8.19 -4.93
N ASP A 44 -0.85 -7.63 -5.46
CA ASP A 44 -0.12 -8.23 -6.59
C ASP A 44 0.40 -9.62 -6.24
N LEU A 45 1.06 -9.75 -5.10
CA LEU A 45 1.60 -11.04 -4.65
C LEU A 45 0.50 -12.05 -4.38
N ALA A 46 -0.59 -11.62 -3.76
CA ALA A 46 -1.73 -12.47 -3.48
C ALA A 46 -2.39 -12.97 -4.77
N ALA A 47 -2.56 -12.07 -5.74
CA ALA A 47 -3.14 -12.42 -7.04
C ALA A 47 -2.25 -13.39 -7.81
N LEU A 48 -0.93 -13.14 -7.83
CA LEU A 48 0.02 -14.03 -8.50
C LEU A 48 0.02 -15.42 -7.87
N ALA A 49 0.09 -15.50 -6.55
CA ALA A 49 0.08 -16.78 -5.85
C ALA A 49 -1.23 -17.55 -6.08
N ALA A 50 -2.35 -16.85 -6.09
CA ALA A 50 -3.64 -17.48 -6.35
C ALA A 50 -3.75 -17.93 -7.81
N ALA A 51 -3.20 -17.17 -8.75
CA ALA A 51 -3.19 -17.55 -10.16
C ALA A 51 -2.34 -18.81 -10.40
N ASP A 52 -1.21 -18.95 -9.69
CA ASP A 52 -0.39 -20.16 -9.77
C ASP A 52 -1.17 -21.39 -9.31
N VAL A 53 -1.97 -21.25 -8.26
CA VAL A 53 -2.84 -22.33 -7.79
C VAL A 53 -3.95 -22.61 -8.82
N ALA A 54 -4.53 -21.55 -9.39
CA ALA A 54 -5.61 -21.69 -10.35
C ALA A 54 -5.21 -22.45 -11.63
N VAL A 55 -3.95 -22.29 -12.07
CA VAL A 55 -3.43 -23.01 -13.25
C VAL A 55 -2.80 -24.36 -12.89
N GLY A 56 -2.80 -24.73 -11.62
CA GLY A 56 -2.25 -26.01 -11.17
C GLY A 56 -0.74 -26.01 -10.96
N ALA A 57 -0.07 -24.85 -11.03
CA ALA A 57 1.37 -24.75 -10.80
C ALA A 57 1.73 -24.93 -9.32
N ALA A 58 0.78 -24.68 -8.43
CA ALA A 58 0.95 -24.86 -6.98
C ALA A 58 -0.28 -25.55 -6.40
N PRO A 59 -0.12 -26.35 -5.33
CA PRO A 59 -1.27 -27.00 -4.68
C PRO A 59 -2.05 -26.04 -3.81
N GLY A 60 -3.33 -26.35 -3.61
CA GLY A 60 -4.18 -25.64 -2.66
C GLY A 60 -5.40 -24.99 -3.30
N PHE A 61 -6.00 -24.07 -2.57
CA PHE A 61 -7.17 -23.31 -3.01
C PHE A 61 -6.75 -21.87 -3.31
N PRO A 62 -7.05 -21.33 -4.51
CA PRO A 62 -6.54 -20.01 -4.93
C PRO A 62 -6.84 -18.89 -3.92
N CYS A 63 -8.08 -18.76 -3.49
CA CYS A 63 -8.45 -17.65 -2.60
C CYS A 63 -7.90 -17.83 -1.18
N ARG A 64 -7.71 -19.06 -0.73
CA ARG A 64 -7.08 -19.31 0.56
C ARG A 64 -5.60 -18.93 0.51
N THR A 65 -4.92 -19.26 -0.58
CA THR A 65 -3.54 -18.87 -0.83
C THR A 65 -3.42 -17.35 -0.89
N ALA A 66 -4.34 -16.71 -1.60
CA ALA A 66 -4.36 -15.23 -1.66
C ALA A 66 -4.48 -14.61 -0.27
N SER A 67 -5.35 -15.14 0.57
CA SER A 67 -5.56 -14.65 1.93
C SER A 67 -4.28 -14.78 2.76
N SER A 68 -3.62 -15.93 2.66
CA SER A 68 -2.37 -16.20 3.39
C SER A 68 -1.26 -15.24 2.96
N ILE A 69 -1.09 -15.04 1.65
CA ILE A 69 -0.06 -14.14 1.11
C ILE A 69 -0.34 -12.70 1.47
N ALA A 70 -1.60 -12.26 1.36
CA ALA A 70 -1.97 -10.89 1.74
C ALA A 70 -1.62 -10.62 3.20
N ARG A 71 -1.96 -11.57 4.07
CA ARG A 71 -1.70 -11.45 5.51
C ARG A 71 -0.21 -11.42 5.80
N ALA A 72 0.58 -12.24 5.11
CA ALA A 72 2.04 -12.25 5.24
C ALA A 72 2.68 -10.92 4.82
N ASN A 73 1.99 -10.15 3.98
CA ASN A 73 2.47 -8.85 3.49
C ASN A 73 1.76 -7.68 4.16
N GLY A 74 1.16 -7.90 5.31
CA GLY A 74 0.59 -6.83 6.12
C GLY A 74 -0.77 -6.32 5.67
N ALA A 75 -1.50 -7.10 4.87
CA ALA A 75 -2.81 -6.72 4.38
C ALA A 75 -3.84 -7.81 4.69
N THR A 76 -5.12 -7.47 4.56
CA THR A 76 -6.21 -8.41 4.75
C THR A 76 -6.95 -8.58 3.43
N LEU A 77 -7.17 -9.83 3.03
CA LEU A 77 -7.96 -10.11 1.83
C LEU A 77 -9.42 -9.75 2.08
N ARG A 78 -9.98 -8.89 1.23
CA ARG A 78 -11.38 -8.47 1.32
C ARG A 78 -12.26 -9.16 0.29
N GLN A 79 -11.72 -9.41 -0.89
CA GLN A 79 -12.46 -10.03 -1.96
C GLN A 79 -11.51 -10.82 -2.84
N CYS A 80 -11.94 -11.98 -3.28
CA CYS A 80 -11.19 -12.82 -4.21
C CYS A 80 -12.18 -13.35 -5.24
N ARG A 81 -11.91 -13.08 -6.52
CA ARG A 81 -12.77 -13.49 -7.62
C ARG A 81 -11.95 -14.29 -8.61
N LEU A 82 -12.46 -15.48 -8.96
CA LEU A 82 -11.88 -16.30 -10.02
C LEU A 82 -12.77 -16.27 -11.24
N GLU A 83 -12.18 -16.03 -12.41
CA GLU A 83 -12.84 -16.16 -13.70
C GLU A 83 -11.95 -17.07 -14.55
N GLY A 84 -12.24 -18.40 -14.49
CA GLY A 84 -11.35 -19.38 -15.12
C GLY A 84 -10.00 -19.41 -14.41
N VAL A 85 -8.95 -18.99 -15.11
CA VAL A 85 -7.59 -18.94 -14.57
C VAL A 85 -7.15 -17.50 -14.21
N ILE A 86 -8.06 -16.54 -14.33
CA ILE A 86 -7.79 -15.14 -13.97
C ILE A 86 -8.30 -14.92 -12.54
N VAL A 87 -7.43 -14.39 -11.69
CA VAL A 87 -7.76 -14.13 -10.29
C VAL A 87 -7.67 -12.63 -10.04
N THR A 88 -8.72 -12.05 -9.52
CA THR A 88 -8.76 -10.66 -9.08
C THR A 88 -8.91 -10.65 -7.57
N VAL A 89 -8.01 -9.97 -6.88
CA VAL A 89 -8.05 -9.85 -5.43
C VAL A 89 -8.15 -8.39 -5.02
N ARG A 90 -8.86 -8.18 -3.93
CA ARG A 90 -8.94 -6.87 -3.28
C ARG A 90 -8.53 -7.05 -1.83
N VAL A 91 -7.57 -6.25 -1.41
CA VAL A 91 -7.03 -6.28 -0.05
C VAL A 91 -7.17 -4.91 0.60
N SER A 92 -7.01 -4.86 1.90
CA SER A 92 -6.95 -3.60 2.63
C SER A 92 -5.80 -3.64 3.62
N ALA A 93 -5.14 -2.50 3.80
CA ALA A 93 -4.13 -2.28 4.82
C ALA A 93 -4.52 -1.05 5.63
N SER A 94 -4.08 -0.98 6.88
CA SER A 94 -4.41 0.16 7.75
C SER A 94 -3.16 0.88 8.21
N VAL A 95 -3.25 2.19 8.27
CA VAL A 95 -2.22 3.05 8.87
C VAL A 95 -2.92 4.21 9.55
N LEU A 96 -2.55 4.49 10.79
CA LEU A 96 -3.06 5.64 11.56
C LEU A 96 -4.60 5.75 11.55
N GLY A 97 -5.29 4.60 11.59
CA GLY A 97 -6.75 4.56 11.56
C GLY A 97 -7.38 4.67 10.16
N PHE A 98 -6.57 4.88 9.13
CA PHE A 98 -7.05 4.92 7.75
C PHE A 98 -6.92 3.54 7.11
N THR A 99 -7.94 3.16 6.37
CA THR A 99 -7.95 1.91 5.60
C THR A 99 -7.63 2.23 4.14
N VAL A 100 -6.61 1.58 3.61
CA VAL A 100 -6.15 1.80 2.24
C VAL A 100 -6.39 0.53 1.43
N PRO A 101 -7.14 0.61 0.32
CA PRO A 101 -7.39 -0.55 -0.51
C PRO A 101 -6.27 -0.81 -1.50
N GLY A 102 -6.11 -2.08 -1.88
CA GLY A 102 -5.27 -2.49 -2.99
C GLY A 102 -6.03 -3.50 -3.83
N ILE A 103 -5.84 -3.47 -5.13
CA ILE A 103 -6.50 -4.39 -6.06
C ILE A 103 -5.49 -4.86 -7.09
N ALA A 104 -5.55 -6.13 -7.45
CA ALA A 104 -4.69 -6.70 -8.48
C ALA A 104 -5.38 -7.85 -9.18
N THR A 105 -5.02 -8.04 -10.45
CA THR A 105 -5.51 -9.13 -11.27
C THR A 105 -4.31 -9.85 -11.86
N ALA A 106 -4.30 -11.17 -11.78
CA ALA A 106 -3.24 -12.00 -12.34
C ALA A 106 -3.84 -13.16 -13.12
N GLY A 107 -3.13 -13.58 -14.16
CA GLY A 107 -3.51 -14.70 -14.99
C GLY A 107 -2.42 -15.00 -16.00
N PRO A 108 -2.54 -16.12 -16.77
CA PRO A 108 -1.56 -16.45 -17.76
C PRO A 108 -1.54 -15.44 -18.91
N PRO A 109 -0.42 -15.33 -19.65
CA PRO A 109 -0.34 -14.43 -20.79
C PRO A 109 -1.44 -14.73 -21.81
N GLY A 110 -2.09 -13.68 -22.32
CA GLY A 110 -3.18 -13.81 -23.28
C GLY A 110 -4.56 -13.99 -22.68
N ALA A 111 -4.66 -14.25 -21.37
CA ALA A 111 -5.95 -14.38 -20.67
C ALA A 111 -6.32 -13.05 -20.02
N LEU A 112 -6.71 -12.07 -20.85
CA LEU A 112 -7.09 -10.76 -20.35
C LEU A 112 -8.55 -10.74 -19.91
N PRO A 113 -8.88 -10.11 -18.78
CA PRO A 113 -10.27 -9.93 -18.37
C PRO A 113 -10.96 -8.98 -19.36
N LYS A 114 -12.20 -9.30 -19.66
CA LYS A 114 -13.01 -8.44 -20.52
C LYS A 114 -13.71 -7.35 -19.69
#